data_e01224a8b1cae9eaa264d13ce10f06e5
#
_entry.id   e01224a8b1cae9eaa264d13ce10f06e5
#
_cell.length_a   1.000
_cell.length_b   1.000
_cell.length_c   1.000
_cell.angle_alpha   90.00
_cell.angle_beta   90.00
_cell.angle_gamma   90.00
#
_symmetry.space_group_name_H-M   'P 1'
#
loop_
_entity.id
_entity.type
_entity.pdbx_description
1 polymer ?
#
loop_
_entity_poly.entity_id
_entity_poly.type
_entity_poly.pdbx_seq_one_letter_code
_entity_poly.pdbx_strand_id
1 'polypeptide(L)'
;MIIKIPLSNLKFRIELWEVKASFRLLLRKLAYSFFAQKVITFLIYSYLLFVYKTSTKKFIGFKEISKIINDKKPIIFAFWHNRLIMMPLFARRVKKQFNYHNLMTLASKHGDGKFVGMVMEKFGLISILGSTKDGRKASRGIDYSNMRKIIEGLKKGYSLGITPDGPRGPNQQINGELINIARLTKSHIIAVSYSSSNFKIIKKSWDKFKIPLPFSRLCFVVDEIYFEVEKNFEDDKDFLKQKKAITERLNFVQKKADEFLNKNYD
;
A
#
# COMPACT_ATOMS: atom_id res chain seq x y z
N MET A 1 -29.46 -47.51 3.81
CA MET A 1 -30.62 -46.64 3.54
C MET A 1 -30.16 -45.53 2.60
N ILE A 2 -30.41 -45.68 1.29
CA ILE A 2 -29.99 -44.69 0.28
C ILE A 2 -31.06 -43.63 0.21
N ILE A 3 -30.78 -42.42 0.71
CA ILE A 3 -31.72 -41.30 0.63
C ILE A 3 -31.73 -40.80 -0.84
N LYS A 4 -32.81 -41.14 -1.60
CA LYS A 4 -33.07 -40.62 -2.93
C LYS A 4 -33.50 -39.14 -2.79
N ILE A 5 -32.61 -38.20 -3.11
CA ILE A 5 -32.97 -36.80 -3.24
C ILE A 5 -33.86 -36.67 -4.51
N PRO A 6 -35.07 -36.09 -4.45
CA PRO A 6 -35.92 -35.96 -5.60
C PRO A 6 -35.28 -35.08 -6.66
N LEU A 7 -35.26 -35.54 -7.92
CA LEU A 7 -34.66 -34.86 -9.08
C LEU A 7 -35.19 -33.42 -9.31
N SER A 8 -36.42 -33.13 -8.90
CA SER A 8 -37.00 -31.80 -8.91
C SER A 8 -36.26 -30.77 -8.07
N ASN A 9 -35.77 -31.19 -6.89
CA ASN A 9 -34.98 -30.32 -6.02
C ASN A 9 -33.57 -30.05 -6.58
N LEU A 10 -33.03 -30.98 -7.37
CA LEU A 10 -31.71 -30.81 -7.98
C LEU A 10 -31.79 -29.80 -9.14
N LYS A 11 -32.83 -29.89 -9.97
CA LYS A 11 -33.08 -28.97 -11.12
C LYS A 11 -33.30 -27.54 -10.63
N PHE A 12 -34.14 -27.35 -9.62
CA PHE A 12 -34.37 -26.04 -8.99
C PHE A 12 -33.10 -25.44 -8.35
N ARG A 13 -32.25 -26.26 -7.72
CA ARG A 13 -30.99 -25.80 -7.16
C ARG A 13 -29.97 -25.39 -8.23
N ILE A 14 -29.97 -26.09 -9.37
CA ILE A 14 -29.12 -25.74 -10.52
C ILE A 14 -29.56 -24.42 -11.13
N GLU A 15 -30.85 -24.24 -11.38
CA GLU A 15 -31.44 -23.00 -11.92
C GLU A 15 -31.14 -21.79 -10.97
N LEU A 16 -31.36 -21.97 -9.68
CA LEU A 16 -31.02 -20.96 -8.67
C LEU A 16 -29.49 -20.62 -8.62
N TRP A 17 -28.63 -21.59 -8.86
CA TRP A 17 -27.18 -21.40 -8.91
C TRP A 17 -26.80 -20.63 -10.19
N GLU A 18 -27.39 -20.96 -11.34
CA GLU A 18 -27.18 -20.25 -12.61
C GLU A 18 -27.65 -18.79 -12.54
N VAL A 19 -28.84 -18.55 -11.99
CA VAL A 19 -29.33 -17.18 -11.75
C VAL A 19 -28.42 -16.40 -10.84
N LYS A 20 -27.96 -16.99 -9.74
CA LYS A 20 -26.97 -16.35 -8.82
C LYS A 20 -25.64 -16.11 -9.49
N ALA A 21 -25.17 -17.02 -10.33
CA ALA A 21 -23.91 -16.88 -11.07
C ALA A 21 -24.04 -15.76 -12.12
N SER A 22 -25.13 -15.72 -12.88
CA SER A 22 -25.41 -14.67 -13.87
C SER A 22 -25.55 -13.30 -13.21
N PHE A 23 -26.26 -13.21 -12.09
CA PHE A 23 -26.39 -11.98 -11.31
C PHE A 23 -25.06 -11.50 -10.77
N ARG A 24 -24.20 -12.39 -10.26
CA ARG A 24 -22.83 -12.04 -9.83
C ARG A 24 -21.98 -11.52 -10.99
N LEU A 25 -22.10 -12.15 -12.17
CA LEU A 25 -21.42 -11.70 -13.39
C LEU A 25 -21.88 -10.31 -13.83
N LEU A 26 -23.20 -10.06 -13.78
CA LEU A 26 -23.77 -8.75 -14.08
C LEU A 26 -23.29 -7.68 -13.10
N LEU A 27 -23.37 -7.95 -11.79
CA LEU A 27 -22.84 -7.04 -10.76
C LEU A 27 -21.35 -6.77 -10.94
N ARG A 28 -20.59 -7.79 -11.32
CA ARG A 28 -19.15 -7.64 -11.60
C ARG A 28 -18.91 -6.76 -12.83
N LYS A 29 -19.66 -6.97 -13.93
CA LYS A 29 -19.59 -6.10 -15.12
C LYS A 29 -19.97 -4.66 -14.80
N LEU A 30 -21.02 -4.45 -14.02
CA LEU A 30 -21.45 -3.12 -13.58
C LEU A 30 -20.39 -2.45 -12.68
N ALA A 31 -19.84 -3.16 -11.71
CA ALA A 31 -18.81 -2.64 -10.81
C ALA A 31 -17.51 -2.26 -11.56
N TYR A 32 -17.21 -2.95 -12.66
CA TYR A 32 -16.05 -2.63 -13.52
C TYR A 32 -16.39 -1.68 -14.68
N SER A 33 -17.63 -1.17 -14.76
CA SER A 33 -17.95 -0.11 -15.71
C SER A 33 -17.15 1.16 -15.37
N PHE A 34 -16.80 1.94 -16.38
CA PHE A 34 -16.03 3.17 -16.20
C PHE A 34 -16.68 4.17 -15.24
N PHE A 35 -18.02 4.26 -15.30
CA PHE A 35 -18.78 5.12 -14.40
C PHE A 35 -18.73 4.63 -12.95
N ALA A 36 -18.99 3.36 -12.71
CA ALA A 36 -18.94 2.78 -11.37
C ALA A 36 -17.54 2.90 -10.75
N GLN A 37 -16.49 2.71 -11.55
CA GLN A 37 -15.12 2.92 -11.10
C GLN A 37 -14.88 4.36 -10.60
N LYS A 38 -15.37 5.36 -11.33
CA LYS A 38 -15.28 6.76 -10.91
C LYS A 38 -16.04 7.03 -9.61
N VAL A 39 -17.25 6.48 -9.48
CA VAL A 39 -18.09 6.63 -8.29
C VAL A 39 -17.42 5.98 -7.08
N ILE A 40 -16.98 4.73 -7.19
CA ILE A 40 -16.29 4.02 -6.11
C ILE A 40 -15.01 4.76 -5.70
N THR A 41 -14.21 5.20 -6.67
CA THR A 41 -13.01 6.00 -6.42
C THR A 41 -13.34 7.28 -5.67
N PHE A 42 -14.41 7.98 -6.06
CA PHE A 42 -14.85 9.20 -5.39
C PHE A 42 -15.30 8.92 -3.96
N LEU A 43 -16.06 7.84 -3.73
CA LEU A 43 -16.52 7.45 -2.40
C LEU A 43 -15.34 7.11 -1.47
N ILE A 44 -14.37 6.32 -1.95
CA ILE A 44 -13.15 6.00 -1.18
C ILE A 44 -12.36 7.27 -0.87
N TYR A 45 -12.12 8.11 -1.87
CA TYR A 45 -11.43 9.39 -1.67
C TYR A 45 -12.13 10.28 -0.64
N SER A 46 -13.46 10.43 -0.75
CA SER A 46 -14.27 11.24 0.16
C SER A 46 -14.26 10.66 1.59
N TYR A 47 -14.35 9.33 1.71
CA TYR A 47 -14.24 8.66 2.99
C TYR A 47 -12.89 8.92 3.68
N LEU A 48 -11.79 8.78 2.95
CA LEU A 48 -10.45 9.03 3.49
C LEU A 48 -10.27 10.50 3.91
N LEU A 49 -10.79 11.43 3.13
CA LEU A 49 -10.81 12.85 3.51
C LEU A 49 -11.69 13.12 4.73
N PHE A 50 -12.84 12.47 4.83
CA PHE A 50 -13.74 12.59 5.95
C PHE A 50 -13.09 12.08 7.24
N VAL A 51 -12.51 10.86 7.21
CA VAL A 51 -11.73 10.33 8.33
C VAL A 51 -10.62 11.30 8.74
N TYR A 52 -9.85 11.79 7.76
CA TYR A 52 -8.71 12.67 8.03
C TYR A 52 -9.15 14.03 8.60
N LYS A 53 -10.24 14.62 8.10
CA LYS A 53 -10.74 15.92 8.55
C LYS A 53 -11.34 15.86 9.95
N THR A 54 -12.07 14.79 10.26
CA THR A 54 -12.76 14.61 11.56
C THR A 54 -11.86 14.07 12.67
N SER A 55 -10.68 13.57 12.34
CA SER A 55 -9.74 13.00 13.31
C SER A 55 -8.68 14.01 13.73
N THR A 56 -8.18 13.91 14.97
CA THR A 56 -6.96 14.60 15.39
C THR A 56 -5.72 13.93 14.79
N LYS A 57 -4.66 14.68 14.59
CA LYS A 57 -3.45 14.18 13.88
C LYS A 57 -2.19 14.51 14.64
N LYS A 58 -1.34 13.51 14.86
CA LYS A 58 0.04 13.66 15.34
C LYS A 58 0.99 13.17 14.27
N PHE A 59 2.06 13.93 14.07
CA PHE A 59 3.14 13.60 13.14
C PHE A 59 4.45 13.53 13.91
N ILE A 60 5.13 12.40 13.86
CA ILE A 60 6.38 12.11 14.57
C ILE A 60 7.47 11.83 13.52
N GLY A 61 8.67 12.37 13.70
CA GLY A 61 9.82 12.15 12.81
C GLY A 61 9.80 13.00 11.52
N PHE A 62 8.89 13.98 11.38
CA PHE A 62 8.80 14.79 10.16
C PHE A 62 9.94 15.79 9.97
N LYS A 63 10.66 16.16 11.02
CA LYS A 63 11.81 17.05 10.91
C LYS A 63 12.98 16.39 10.16
N GLU A 64 13.11 15.09 10.28
CA GLU A 64 14.17 14.29 9.67
C GLU A 64 14.00 14.18 8.15
N ILE A 65 12.74 14.12 7.67
CA ILE A 65 12.47 14.18 6.22
C ILE A 65 13.05 15.45 5.59
N SER A 66 12.99 16.60 6.28
CA SER A 66 13.49 17.87 5.73
C SER A 66 14.97 17.84 5.40
N LYS A 67 15.77 17.17 6.24
CA LYS A 67 17.21 17.01 6.00
C LYS A 67 17.47 16.23 4.72
N ILE A 68 16.78 15.08 4.55
CA ILE A 68 16.95 14.18 3.42
C ILE A 68 16.45 14.81 2.10
N ILE A 69 15.34 15.55 2.15
CA ILE A 69 14.82 16.25 0.99
C ILE A 69 15.78 17.36 0.54
N ASN A 70 16.40 18.07 1.46
CA ASN A 70 17.37 19.11 1.15
C ASN A 70 18.63 18.55 0.47
N ASP A 71 19.01 17.31 0.77
CA ASP A 71 20.11 16.61 0.10
C ASP A 71 19.80 16.23 -1.35
N LYS A 72 18.55 16.43 -1.82
CA LYS A 72 18.07 16.12 -3.17
C LYS A 72 18.25 14.66 -3.58
N LYS A 73 18.49 13.76 -2.64
CA LYS A 73 18.58 12.33 -2.93
C LYS A 73 17.18 11.74 -3.11
N PRO A 74 17.01 10.77 -4.01
CA PRO A 74 15.73 10.11 -4.20
C PRO A 74 15.35 9.31 -2.95
N ILE A 75 14.06 9.34 -2.59
CA ILE A 75 13.53 8.73 -1.37
C ILE A 75 12.53 7.65 -1.72
N ILE A 76 12.65 6.51 -1.03
CA ILE A 76 11.67 5.43 -1.05
C ILE A 76 11.02 5.36 0.33
N PHE A 77 9.76 5.74 0.42
CA PHE A 77 8.94 5.57 1.61
C PHE A 77 8.40 4.14 1.64
N ALA A 78 8.89 3.33 2.58
CA ALA A 78 8.49 1.95 2.75
C ALA A 78 7.50 1.82 3.92
N PHE A 79 6.42 1.07 3.74
CA PHE A 79 5.41 0.81 4.76
C PHE A 79 4.72 -0.53 4.52
N TRP A 80 4.26 -1.19 5.58
CA TRP A 80 3.54 -2.43 5.43
C TRP A 80 2.19 -2.27 4.72
N HIS A 81 1.78 -3.25 3.95
CA HIS A 81 0.56 -3.22 3.15
C HIS A 81 -0.70 -2.96 4.00
N ASN A 82 -0.76 -3.49 5.21
CA ASN A 82 -1.88 -3.26 6.13
C ASN A 82 -2.03 -1.81 6.62
N ARG A 83 -1.07 -0.94 6.30
CA ARG A 83 -1.06 0.50 6.61
C ARG A 83 -1.20 1.38 5.36
N LEU A 84 -1.50 0.79 4.19
CA LEU A 84 -1.55 1.48 2.92
C LEU A 84 -2.59 2.62 2.87
N ILE A 85 -3.78 2.40 3.48
CA ILE A 85 -4.98 3.20 3.18
C ILE A 85 -4.85 4.71 3.51
N MET A 86 -4.06 5.08 4.52
CA MET A 86 -3.85 6.50 4.90
C MET A 86 -2.57 7.10 4.31
N MET A 87 -1.75 6.32 3.60
CA MET A 87 -0.51 6.82 3.00
C MET A 87 -0.71 7.91 1.92
N PRO A 88 -1.81 7.97 1.17
CA PRO A 88 -2.06 9.13 0.30
C PRO A 88 -2.16 10.46 1.04
N LEU A 89 -2.69 10.45 2.27
CA LEU A 89 -2.80 11.65 3.10
C LEU A 89 -1.46 12.03 3.76
N PHE A 90 -0.65 11.03 4.12
CA PHE A 90 0.75 11.22 4.48
C PHE A 90 1.52 11.89 3.32
N ALA A 91 1.42 11.34 2.12
CA ALA A 91 2.06 11.88 0.93
C ALA A 91 1.63 13.32 0.62
N ARG A 92 0.32 13.61 0.74
CA ARG A 92 -0.22 14.97 0.60
C ARG A 92 0.38 15.93 1.64
N ARG A 93 0.59 15.48 2.88
CA ARG A 93 1.23 16.28 3.93
C ARG A 93 2.68 16.56 3.60
N VAL A 94 3.44 15.58 3.14
CA VAL A 94 4.84 15.74 2.70
C VAL A 94 4.92 16.76 1.55
N LYS A 95 4.08 16.60 0.51
CA LYS A 95 4.01 17.55 -0.60
C LYS A 95 3.77 18.99 -0.14
N LYS A 96 2.79 19.19 0.74
CA LYS A 96 2.42 20.53 1.22
C LYS A 96 3.52 21.16 2.09
N GLN A 97 4.15 20.36 2.95
CA GLN A 97 5.10 20.87 3.94
C GLN A 97 6.46 21.21 3.32
N PHE A 98 6.90 20.42 2.35
CA PHE A 98 8.25 20.52 1.80
C PHE A 98 8.27 21.03 0.35
N ASN A 99 7.11 21.43 -0.18
CA ASN A 99 6.96 21.77 -1.60
C ASN A 99 7.54 20.69 -2.53
N TYR A 100 7.41 19.43 -2.10
CA TYR A 100 8.02 18.28 -2.75
C TYR A 100 7.08 17.73 -3.81
N HIS A 101 7.52 17.69 -5.07
CA HIS A 101 6.57 17.72 -6.17
C HIS A 101 5.97 16.38 -6.55
N ASN A 102 6.74 15.30 -6.59
CA ASN A 102 6.30 14.11 -7.28
C ASN A 102 6.54 12.84 -6.45
N LEU A 103 5.45 12.30 -5.93
CA LEU A 103 5.40 11.01 -5.25
C LEU A 103 4.77 9.98 -6.17
N MET A 104 5.53 8.96 -6.49
CA MET A 104 5.08 7.80 -7.26
C MET A 104 4.57 6.70 -6.32
N THR A 105 3.65 5.90 -6.81
CA THR A 105 3.18 4.69 -6.12
C THR A 105 2.94 3.58 -7.12
N LEU A 106 3.04 2.34 -6.65
CA LEU A 106 2.72 1.15 -7.44
C LEU A 106 1.29 0.70 -7.17
N ALA A 107 0.54 0.44 -8.23
CA ALA A 107 -0.77 -0.16 -8.12
C ALA A 107 -0.95 -1.25 -9.20
N SER A 108 -1.79 -2.25 -8.94
CA SER A 108 -2.07 -3.28 -9.92
C SER A 108 -2.93 -2.72 -11.06
N LYS A 109 -2.68 -3.17 -12.30
CA LYS A 109 -3.54 -2.86 -13.46
C LYS A 109 -4.91 -3.53 -13.37
N HIS A 110 -5.04 -4.59 -12.57
CA HIS A 110 -6.20 -5.46 -12.53
C HIS A 110 -6.89 -5.45 -11.17
N GLY A 111 -8.19 -5.71 -11.19
CA GLY A 111 -9.00 -5.83 -9.99
C GLY A 111 -8.97 -4.58 -9.10
N ASP A 112 -8.89 -4.79 -7.81
CA ASP A 112 -8.94 -3.72 -6.81
C ASP A 112 -7.77 -2.75 -6.88
N GLY A 113 -6.61 -3.19 -7.40
CA GLY A 113 -5.44 -2.34 -7.56
C GLY A 113 -5.65 -1.17 -8.52
N LYS A 114 -6.51 -1.32 -9.52
CA LYS A 114 -6.87 -0.22 -10.42
C LYS A 114 -7.60 0.90 -9.67
N PHE A 115 -8.53 0.55 -8.77
CA PHE A 115 -9.22 1.54 -7.91
C PHE A 115 -8.24 2.24 -6.99
N VAL A 116 -7.31 1.51 -6.40
CA VAL A 116 -6.24 2.07 -5.56
C VAL A 116 -5.44 3.10 -6.36
N GLY A 117 -5.02 2.77 -7.59
CA GLY A 117 -4.31 3.70 -8.48
C GLY A 117 -5.11 4.98 -8.73
N MET A 118 -6.39 4.87 -9.08
CA MET A 118 -7.28 6.03 -9.31
C MET A 118 -7.48 6.89 -8.05
N VAL A 119 -7.54 6.28 -6.86
CA VAL A 119 -7.61 7.01 -5.58
C VAL A 119 -6.30 7.76 -5.33
N MET A 120 -5.15 7.13 -5.56
CA MET A 120 -3.84 7.75 -5.42
C MET A 120 -3.70 8.98 -6.33
N GLU A 121 -4.15 8.88 -7.58
CA GLU A 121 -4.16 10.00 -8.54
C GLU A 121 -5.02 11.17 -8.07
N LYS A 122 -6.18 10.91 -7.45
CA LYS A 122 -7.00 11.97 -6.84
C LYS A 122 -6.30 12.70 -5.69
N PHE A 123 -5.38 12.06 -5.01
CA PHE A 123 -4.50 12.69 -4.02
C PHE A 123 -3.27 13.38 -4.64
N GLY A 124 -3.15 13.36 -5.97
CA GLY A 124 -2.05 14.00 -6.70
C GLY A 124 -0.77 13.18 -6.68
N LEU A 125 -0.86 11.86 -6.55
CA LEU A 125 0.24 10.93 -6.68
C LEU A 125 0.35 10.41 -8.11
N ILE A 126 1.54 10.05 -8.53
CA ILE A 126 1.78 9.42 -9.84
C ILE A 126 1.62 7.91 -9.66
N SER A 127 0.55 7.35 -10.21
CA SER A 127 0.29 5.92 -10.12
C SER A 127 0.99 5.18 -11.26
N ILE A 128 1.93 4.29 -10.92
CA ILE A 128 2.56 3.37 -11.87
C ILE A 128 1.74 2.07 -11.82
N LEU A 129 0.96 1.84 -12.88
CA LEU A 129 0.10 0.66 -12.97
C LEU A 129 0.93 -0.54 -13.45
N GLY A 130 1.24 -1.44 -12.52
CA GLY A 130 1.96 -2.69 -12.77
C GLY A 130 1.03 -3.85 -13.11
N SER A 131 1.45 -4.71 -14.06
CA SER A 131 0.95 -6.06 -14.13
C SER A 131 1.95 -6.98 -13.44
N THR A 132 1.54 -7.73 -12.43
CA THR A 132 2.20 -9.00 -12.18
C THR A 132 1.96 -9.81 -13.44
N LYS A 133 3.04 -10.28 -14.14
CA LYS A 133 2.89 -11.14 -15.30
C LYS A 133 1.93 -12.27 -14.95
N ASP A 134 0.76 -12.28 -15.62
CA ASP A 134 -0.12 -13.43 -15.62
C ASP A 134 0.63 -14.58 -16.28
N GLY A 135 0.93 -15.60 -15.52
CA GLY A 135 1.55 -16.79 -16.05
C GLY A 135 2.00 -17.73 -14.94
N ARG A 136 1.69 -18.98 -15.06
CA ARG A 136 2.00 -20.08 -14.14
C ARG A 136 3.50 -20.28 -13.81
N LYS A 137 4.38 -19.38 -14.32
CA LYS A 137 5.82 -19.28 -14.05
C LYS A 137 6.26 -17.84 -13.71
N ALA A 138 5.40 -17.02 -13.13
CA ALA A 138 5.73 -15.62 -12.85
C ALA A 138 6.69 -15.54 -11.67
N SER A 139 7.89 -15.07 -11.90
CA SER A 139 8.70 -14.43 -10.87
C SER A 139 7.84 -13.39 -10.16
N ARG A 140 7.80 -13.42 -8.82
CA ARG A 140 7.12 -12.45 -7.98
C ARG A 140 7.87 -11.12 -8.09
N GLY A 141 7.55 -10.30 -9.10
CA GLY A 141 8.31 -9.09 -9.32
C GLY A 141 7.55 -8.02 -10.11
N ILE A 142 8.07 -6.80 -10.04
CA ILE A 142 7.63 -5.67 -10.87
C ILE A 142 8.04 -5.98 -12.32
N ASP A 143 7.13 -5.76 -13.29
CA ASP A 143 7.48 -5.95 -14.69
C ASP A 143 8.55 -4.93 -15.14
N TYR A 144 9.34 -5.32 -16.15
CA TYR A 144 10.49 -4.53 -16.63
C TYR A 144 10.12 -3.09 -17.01
N SER A 145 8.98 -2.90 -17.65
CA SER A 145 8.52 -1.57 -18.09
C SER A 145 8.22 -0.65 -16.91
N ASN A 146 7.62 -1.18 -15.85
CA ASN A 146 7.33 -0.42 -14.64
C ASN A 146 8.59 -0.18 -13.79
N MET A 147 9.49 -1.16 -13.72
CA MET A 147 10.78 -0.98 -13.07
C MET A 147 11.56 0.18 -13.72
N ARG A 148 11.58 0.24 -15.06
CA ARG A 148 12.21 1.34 -15.80
C ARG A 148 11.58 2.69 -15.42
N LYS A 149 10.24 2.81 -15.40
CA LYS A 149 9.54 4.05 -15.00
C LYS A 149 9.88 4.49 -13.58
N ILE A 150 9.97 3.53 -12.65
CA ILE A 150 10.37 3.80 -11.26
C ILE A 150 11.79 4.37 -11.21
N ILE A 151 12.74 3.71 -11.88
CA ILE A 151 14.13 4.13 -11.89
C ILE A 151 14.28 5.51 -12.53
N GLU A 152 13.62 5.75 -13.66
CA GLU A 152 13.62 7.06 -14.33
C GLU A 152 13.01 8.16 -13.44
N GLY A 153 11.90 7.88 -12.74
CA GLY A 153 11.29 8.82 -11.83
C GLY A 153 12.18 9.15 -10.62
N LEU A 154 12.77 8.14 -10.00
CA LEU A 154 13.70 8.33 -8.87
C LEU A 154 14.96 9.13 -9.31
N LYS A 155 15.51 8.87 -10.49
CA LYS A 155 16.62 9.66 -11.05
C LYS A 155 16.24 11.12 -11.33
N LYS A 156 14.96 11.41 -11.60
CA LYS A 156 14.44 12.77 -11.75
C LYS A 156 14.16 13.46 -10.40
N GLY A 157 14.49 12.82 -9.28
CA GLY A 157 14.25 13.34 -7.92
C GLY A 157 12.84 13.11 -7.41
N TYR A 158 12.04 12.23 -8.04
CA TYR A 158 10.75 11.81 -7.49
C TYR A 158 10.96 10.86 -6.31
N SER A 159 9.98 10.79 -5.41
CA SER A 159 9.96 9.75 -4.37
C SER A 159 9.02 8.62 -4.75
N LEU A 160 9.25 7.45 -4.17
CA LEU A 160 8.43 6.26 -4.34
C LEU A 160 7.80 5.84 -3.01
N GLY A 161 6.48 5.60 -2.99
CA GLY A 161 5.81 4.88 -1.91
C GLY A 161 5.65 3.42 -2.29
N ILE A 162 6.15 2.50 -1.47
CA ILE A 162 6.11 1.06 -1.73
C ILE A 162 5.74 0.24 -0.50
N THR A 163 4.98 -0.84 -0.73
CA THR A 163 4.70 -1.89 0.25
C THR A 163 5.63 -3.08 -0.02
N PRO A 164 6.68 -3.28 0.80
CA PRO A 164 7.69 -4.29 0.52
C PRO A 164 7.21 -5.73 0.69
N ASP A 165 6.09 -5.95 1.37
CA ASP A 165 5.40 -7.24 1.47
C ASP A 165 4.50 -7.53 0.25
N GLY A 166 4.31 -6.54 -0.64
CA GLY A 166 3.57 -6.69 -1.88
C GLY A 166 2.07 -6.94 -1.70
N PRO A 167 1.30 -7.05 -2.80
CA PRO A 167 -0.16 -7.16 -2.73
C PRO A 167 -0.68 -8.56 -2.35
N ARG A 168 0.19 -9.56 -2.27
CA ARG A 168 -0.16 -10.96 -1.99
C ARG A 168 0.55 -11.54 -0.77
N GLY A 169 1.40 -10.73 -0.11
CA GLY A 169 2.19 -11.16 1.03
C GLY A 169 3.34 -12.12 0.71
N PRO A 170 3.84 -12.78 1.71
CA PRO A 170 3.32 -12.91 3.08
C PRO A 170 3.44 -11.62 3.89
N ASN A 171 2.52 -11.46 4.87
CA ASN A 171 2.41 -10.28 5.71
C ASN A 171 3.72 -9.94 6.42
N GLN A 172 4.13 -8.67 6.32
CA GLN A 172 5.33 -8.13 6.97
C GLN A 172 6.63 -8.88 6.62
N GLN A 173 6.74 -9.33 5.37
CA GLN A 173 7.96 -9.92 4.83
C GLN A 173 8.40 -9.18 3.57
N ILE A 174 9.63 -8.68 3.59
CA ILE A 174 10.19 -7.95 2.45
C ILE A 174 10.49 -8.93 1.31
N ASN A 175 10.02 -8.61 0.09
CA ASN A 175 10.21 -9.42 -1.12
C ASN A 175 11.53 -9.16 -1.88
N GLY A 176 12.34 -8.23 -1.42
CA GLY A 176 13.65 -7.90 -2.03
C GLY A 176 13.62 -6.83 -3.12
N GLU A 177 12.48 -6.54 -3.73
CA GLU A 177 12.39 -5.51 -4.78
C GLU A 177 12.75 -4.12 -4.26
N LEU A 178 12.33 -3.78 -3.03
CA LEU A 178 12.67 -2.54 -2.35
C LEU A 178 14.19 -2.30 -2.33
N ILE A 179 14.96 -3.31 -1.91
CA ILE A 179 16.41 -3.24 -1.79
C ILE A 179 17.05 -3.08 -3.18
N ASN A 180 16.58 -3.84 -4.16
CA ASN A 180 17.08 -3.77 -5.53
C ASN A 180 16.84 -2.39 -6.17
N ILE A 181 15.65 -1.82 -5.99
CA ILE A 181 15.34 -0.47 -6.49
C ILE A 181 16.26 0.55 -5.82
N ALA A 182 16.39 0.51 -4.48
CA ALA A 182 17.23 1.44 -3.74
C ALA A 182 18.69 1.38 -4.18
N ARG A 183 19.22 0.17 -4.38
CA ARG A 183 20.59 -0.06 -4.88
C ARG A 183 20.80 0.54 -6.26
N LEU A 184 19.90 0.27 -7.20
CA LEU A 184 20.01 0.75 -8.58
C LEU A 184 19.90 2.27 -8.71
N THR A 185 19.16 2.90 -7.80
CA THR A 185 18.85 4.34 -7.86
C THR A 185 19.60 5.16 -6.81
N LYS A 186 20.34 4.51 -5.92
CA LYS A 186 20.99 5.13 -4.74
C LYS A 186 20.00 5.91 -3.87
N SER A 187 18.79 5.40 -3.78
CA SER A 187 17.71 6.01 -3.01
C SER A 187 17.85 5.72 -1.52
N HIS A 188 17.51 6.69 -0.68
CA HIS A 188 17.32 6.46 0.73
C HIS A 188 16.00 5.72 0.98
N ILE A 189 16.02 4.67 1.80
CA ILE A 189 14.81 3.99 2.27
C ILE A 189 14.45 4.57 3.64
N ILE A 190 13.22 5.07 3.77
CA ILE A 190 12.67 5.59 5.01
C ILE A 190 11.45 4.75 5.37
N ALA A 191 11.46 4.14 6.56
CA ALA A 191 10.30 3.44 7.07
C ALA A 191 9.25 4.46 7.55
N VAL A 192 8.00 4.25 7.15
CA VAL A 192 6.87 5.07 7.57
C VAL A 192 5.71 4.20 8.00
N SER A 193 4.89 4.69 8.93
CA SER A 193 3.67 4.00 9.32
C SER A 193 2.63 4.98 9.80
N TYR A 194 1.39 4.51 9.96
CA TYR A 194 0.36 5.22 10.69
C TYR A 194 -0.42 4.27 11.58
N SER A 195 -1.10 4.82 12.58
CA SER A 195 -2.13 4.13 13.34
C SER A 195 -3.33 5.02 13.58
N SER A 196 -4.45 4.40 13.93
CA SER A 196 -5.71 5.06 14.30
C SER A 196 -6.21 4.51 15.63
N SER A 197 -6.74 5.36 16.52
CA SER A 197 -7.33 4.90 17.78
C SER A 197 -8.55 4.01 17.57
N ASN A 198 -9.30 4.23 16.47
CA ASN A 198 -10.45 3.43 16.10
C ASN A 198 -10.29 2.94 14.66
N PHE A 199 -10.42 1.63 14.46
CA PHE A 199 -10.33 1.01 13.15
C PHE A 199 -11.12 -0.29 13.09
N LYS A 200 -11.48 -0.69 11.88
CA LYS A 200 -12.06 -2.00 11.57
C LYS A 200 -11.00 -2.88 10.91
N ILE A 201 -10.83 -4.09 11.42
CA ILE A 201 -9.92 -5.08 10.82
C ILE A 201 -10.68 -5.95 9.84
N ILE A 202 -10.18 -6.09 8.62
CA ILE A 202 -10.66 -7.10 7.68
C ILE A 202 -10.00 -8.43 8.03
N LYS A 203 -10.65 -9.21 8.91
CA LYS A 203 -10.08 -10.46 9.44
C LYS A 203 -9.73 -11.51 8.37
N LYS A 204 -10.44 -11.50 7.24
CA LYS A 204 -10.22 -12.42 6.10
C LYS A 204 -9.08 -11.97 5.16
N SER A 205 -8.57 -10.74 5.31
CA SER A 205 -7.42 -10.28 4.53
C SER A 205 -6.14 -10.95 5.02
N TRP A 206 -5.24 -11.28 4.08
CA TRP A 206 -3.95 -11.91 4.37
C TRP A 206 -3.06 -11.06 5.29
N ASP A 207 -3.20 -9.73 5.19
CA ASP A 207 -2.42 -8.73 5.95
C ASP A 207 -3.14 -8.18 7.18
N LYS A 208 -4.37 -8.65 7.47
CA LYS A 208 -5.23 -8.08 8.51
C LYS A 208 -5.45 -6.57 8.33
N PHE A 209 -5.80 -6.18 7.10
CA PHE A 209 -5.95 -4.79 6.68
C PHE A 209 -6.79 -3.97 7.64
N LYS A 210 -6.30 -2.77 8.01
CA LYS A 210 -6.95 -1.88 8.97
C LYS A 210 -7.60 -0.69 8.26
N ILE A 211 -8.91 -0.53 8.43
CA ILE A 211 -9.67 0.61 7.93
C ILE A 211 -9.91 1.58 9.10
N PRO A 212 -9.31 2.78 9.11
CA PRO A 212 -9.52 3.75 10.17
C PRO A 212 -10.94 4.31 10.12
N LEU A 213 -11.50 4.61 11.29
CA LEU A 213 -12.85 5.19 11.42
C LEU A 213 -12.78 6.71 11.63
N PRO A 214 -13.86 7.46 11.31
CA PRO A 214 -13.95 8.88 11.59
C PRO A 214 -13.85 9.20 13.10
N PHE A 215 -13.57 10.44 13.43
CA PHE A 215 -13.49 10.95 14.81
C PHE A 215 -12.44 10.20 15.66
N SER A 216 -11.37 9.75 15.03
CA SER A 216 -10.27 9.03 15.66
C SER A 216 -9.10 9.96 15.99
N ARG A 217 -8.15 9.43 16.75
CA ARG A 217 -6.79 9.98 16.80
C ARG A 217 -5.93 9.25 15.77
N LEU A 218 -5.28 9.97 14.90
CA LEU A 218 -4.35 9.43 13.90
C LEU A 218 -2.93 9.79 14.28
N CYS A 219 -2.03 8.82 14.27
CA CYS A 219 -0.61 9.04 14.46
C CYS A 219 0.15 8.58 13.22
N PHE A 220 0.91 9.48 12.61
CA PHE A 220 1.83 9.19 11.51
C PHE A 220 3.25 9.24 12.02
N VAL A 221 4.00 8.19 11.78
CA VAL A 221 5.40 8.07 12.23
C VAL A 221 6.29 7.90 11.01
N VAL A 222 7.32 8.72 10.95
CA VAL A 222 8.43 8.58 10.02
C VAL A 222 9.64 8.16 10.82
N ASP A 223 10.43 7.26 10.29
CA ASP A 223 11.68 6.88 10.92
C ASP A 223 12.68 8.03 10.90
N GLU A 224 13.42 8.15 11.98
CA GLU A 224 14.52 9.09 12.10
C GLU A 224 15.80 8.57 11.44
N ILE A 225 15.84 7.26 11.18
CA ILE A 225 16.93 6.56 10.51
C ILE A 225 16.50 6.21 9.09
N TYR A 226 17.36 6.52 8.12
CA TYR A 226 17.20 6.08 6.74
C TYR A 226 18.31 5.07 6.39
N PHE A 227 18.03 4.22 5.41
CA PHE A 227 18.98 3.26 4.91
C PHE A 227 19.54 3.72 3.57
N GLU A 228 20.86 3.71 3.48
CA GLU A 228 21.57 3.71 2.22
C GLU A 228 21.93 2.26 1.88
N VAL A 229 21.47 1.80 0.73
CA VAL A 229 21.78 0.44 0.28
C VAL A 229 23.15 0.43 -0.39
N GLU A 230 24.04 -0.41 0.09
CA GLU A 230 25.38 -0.59 -0.48
C GLU A 230 25.29 -1.09 -1.93
N LYS A 231 26.22 -0.63 -2.78
CA LYS A 231 26.20 -0.97 -4.20
C LYS A 231 26.50 -2.44 -4.48
N ASN A 232 27.39 -3.01 -3.70
CA ASN A 232 27.87 -4.37 -3.90
C ASN A 232 27.50 -5.19 -2.65
N PHE A 233 26.67 -6.18 -2.85
CA PHE A 233 26.56 -7.29 -1.91
C PHE A 233 27.66 -8.25 -2.24
N GLU A 234 28.56 -8.52 -1.30
CA GLU A 234 29.62 -9.51 -1.49
C GLU A 234 29.03 -10.92 -1.46
N ASP A 235 27.91 -11.11 -0.72
CA ASP A 235 27.19 -12.38 -0.66
C ASP A 235 25.70 -12.21 -0.30
N ASP A 236 24.96 -13.34 -0.30
CA ASP A 236 23.57 -13.41 0.13
C ASP A 236 23.37 -13.02 1.61
N LYS A 237 24.41 -13.09 2.45
CA LYS A 237 24.32 -12.75 3.88
C LYS A 237 24.15 -11.25 4.07
N ASP A 238 24.83 -10.41 3.29
CA ASP A 238 24.70 -8.96 3.34
C ASP A 238 23.29 -8.53 2.92
N PHE A 239 22.75 -9.16 1.87
CA PHE A 239 21.37 -8.92 1.46
C PHE A 239 20.38 -9.28 2.58
N LEU A 240 20.55 -10.43 3.23
CA LEU A 240 19.69 -10.86 4.33
C LEU A 240 19.81 -9.96 5.55
N LYS A 241 21.02 -9.48 5.87
CA LYS A 241 21.27 -8.53 6.95
C LYS A 241 20.53 -7.21 6.73
N GLN A 242 20.63 -6.64 5.53
CA GLN A 242 19.91 -5.41 5.19
C GLN A 242 18.40 -5.61 5.19
N LYS A 243 17.91 -6.72 4.64
CA LYS A 243 16.51 -7.09 4.68
C LYS A 243 15.98 -7.16 6.12
N LYS A 244 16.72 -7.78 7.02
CA LYS A 244 16.40 -7.87 8.45
C LYS A 244 16.35 -6.48 9.09
N ALA A 245 17.37 -5.65 8.90
CA ALA A 245 17.45 -4.30 9.46
C ALA A 245 16.28 -3.42 9.00
N ILE A 246 15.94 -3.43 7.71
CA ILE A 246 14.80 -2.68 7.19
C ILE A 246 13.47 -3.20 7.78
N THR A 247 13.32 -4.53 7.91
CA THR A 247 12.13 -5.15 8.53
C THR A 247 11.96 -4.69 9.97
N GLU A 248 13.03 -4.67 10.75
CA GLU A 248 13.02 -4.20 12.14
C GLU A 248 12.58 -2.74 12.24
N ARG A 249 13.04 -1.86 11.34
CA ARG A 249 12.64 -0.46 11.33
C ARG A 249 11.17 -0.26 10.91
N LEU A 250 10.69 -1.01 9.93
CA LEU A 250 9.27 -1.02 9.54
C LEU A 250 8.36 -1.43 10.71
N ASN A 251 8.77 -2.48 11.45
CA ASN A 251 8.05 -2.93 12.64
C ASN A 251 8.13 -1.90 13.78
N PHE A 252 9.30 -1.28 13.96
CA PHE A 252 9.50 -0.24 14.97
C PHE A 252 8.58 0.96 14.75
N VAL A 253 8.52 1.54 13.55
CA VAL A 253 7.65 2.70 13.28
C VAL A 253 6.16 2.33 13.38
N GLN A 254 5.79 1.10 13.02
CA GLN A 254 4.43 0.62 13.21
C GLN A 254 4.08 0.49 14.69
N LYS A 255 4.94 -0.13 15.48
CA LYS A 255 4.78 -0.25 16.93
C LYS A 255 4.72 1.13 17.61
N LYS A 256 5.63 2.04 17.24
CA LYS A 256 5.66 3.43 17.76
C LYS A 256 4.34 4.16 17.49
N ALA A 257 3.75 3.98 16.30
CA ALA A 257 2.46 4.56 15.96
C ALA A 257 1.30 3.95 16.77
N ASP A 258 1.30 2.63 16.96
CA ASP A 258 0.27 1.92 17.74
C ASP A 258 0.37 2.29 19.24
N GLU A 259 1.57 2.29 19.82
CA GLU A 259 1.81 2.62 21.24
C GLU A 259 1.48 4.07 21.56
N PHE A 260 1.76 5.01 20.65
CA PHE A 260 1.39 6.41 20.84
C PHE A 260 -0.12 6.60 21.07
N LEU A 261 -0.95 5.80 20.41
CA LEU A 261 -2.40 5.89 20.53
C LEU A 261 -2.95 5.12 21.72
N ASN A 262 -2.21 4.13 22.23
CA ASN A 262 -2.60 3.37 23.43
C ASN A 262 -2.25 4.11 24.74
N LYS A 263 -1.33 5.05 24.70
CA LYS A 263 -1.06 5.92 25.85
C LYS A 263 -2.23 6.92 25.94
N ASN A 264 -2.98 6.84 27.04
CA ASN A 264 -3.91 7.89 27.40
C ASN A 264 -3.07 9.14 27.68
N TYR A 265 -3.12 10.11 26.77
CA TYR A 265 -2.67 11.45 27.09
C TYR A 265 -3.85 12.12 27.80
N ASP A 266 -3.77 12.18 29.12
CA ASP A 266 -4.49 13.14 29.93
C ASP A 266 -4.11 14.56 29.52
#